data_fa195406b03dd1f28598bfa414732fe4
#
_entry.id   fa195406b03dd1f28598bfa414732fe4
#
_cell.length_a   1.000
_cell.length_b   1.000
_cell.length_c   1.000
_cell.angle_alpha   90.00
_cell.angle_beta   90.00
_cell.angle_gamma   90.00
#
_symmetry.space_group_name_H-M   'P 1'
#
loop_
_entity.id
_entity.type
_entity.pdbx_description
1 polymer ?
#
loop_
_entity_poly.entity_id
_entity_poly.type
_entity_poly.pdbx_seq_one_letter_code
_entity_poly.pdbx_strand_id
1 'polypeptide(L)'
;MRNRIIFLLLLSFFIFRGNIQAQTQRETFSVGDHTFLLNGKPFVIKAAEVHYTRIPRPYWEHRIQMCKALGMNTLCLYVFWNIHEQHEGEFNFNGQNDIAAFCKLAQKYGMYVIVRPGPYVCAEWEMGGLPWWLLKKKDIKLRTLDPYFMKRVGIFMNEVGKQLAPLQLANGGNIIMVQVENEYGSYGTDKPYISAIRDLVKTSGFNKTALFQCDWSSNFTHNALDDLLWTVNFGTGANIDEQFKKLKELRPNTPLMCSEFWSGWFDHWGRKHETRPAKDMVQGIKDMLDRNISFSLYMTHGGTTFGWWGGANNPAYSTMCSSYDYDAPISEAGWVTPKYTLLRDLLKQYEPGYKLPEI
;
A
#
# COMPACT_ATOMS: atom_id res chain seq x y z
N MET A 1 58.72 17.54 70.76
CA MET A 1 58.51 16.56 69.71
C MET A 1 57.05 16.66 69.28
N ARG A 2 56.76 17.24 68.12
CA ARG A 2 55.38 17.52 67.58
C ARG A 2 55.02 16.58 66.53
N ASN A 3 54.04 15.67 66.79
CA ASN A 3 53.45 14.82 65.78
C ASN A 3 52.53 15.65 64.86
N ARG A 4 52.80 15.62 63.59
CA ARG A 4 51.89 16.16 62.51
C ARG A 4 51.12 14.97 61.97
N ILE A 5 49.81 14.97 62.21
CA ILE A 5 48.87 14.07 61.58
C ILE A 5 48.46 14.68 60.22
N ILE A 6 48.77 13.99 59.12
CA ILE A 6 48.34 14.37 57.76
C ILE A 6 46.99 13.68 57.53
N PHE A 7 45.93 14.50 57.33
CA PHE A 7 44.60 14.05 56.91
C PHE A 7 44.60 13.94 55.38
N LEU A 8 44.50 12.71 54.84
CA LEU A 8 44.25 12.48 53.42
C LEU A 8 42.75 12.51 53.20
N LEU A 9 42.25 13.54 52.52
CA LEU A 9 40.91 13.65 51.99
C LEU A 9 40.84 12.86 50.66
N LEU A 10 40.21 11.70 50.67
CA LEU A 10 39.84 10.97 49.48
C LEU A 10 38.54 11.58 48.88
N LEU A 11 38.69 12.38 47.83
CA LEU A 11 37.55 12.85 47.01
C LEU A 11 37.11 11.71 46.10
N SER A 12 36.06 11.00 46.48
CA SER A 12 35.40 10.02 45.60
C SER A 12 34.51 10.76 44.58
N PHE A 13 35.00 10.86 43.35
CA PHE A 13 34.21 11.29 42.20
C PHE A 13 33.21 10.20 41.85
N PHE A 14 31.98 10.32 42.26
CA PHE A 14 30.87 9.54 41.70
C PHE A 14 30.58 10.09 40.31
N ILE A 15 31.12 9.41 39.26
CA ILE A 15 30.71 9.64 37.89
C ILE A 15 29.32 9.01 37.73
N PHE A 16 28.29 9.80 37.85
CA PHE A 16 26.94 9.43 37.40
C PHE A 16 27.00 9.32 35.87
N ARG A 17 27.23 8.10 35.35
CA ARG A 17 26.92 7.78 33.96
C ARG A 17 25.39 7.79 33.86
N GLY A 18 24.81 8.94 33.64
CA GLY A 18 23.45 9.02 33.14
C GLY A 18 23.39 8.31 31.79
N ASN A 19 22.73 7.15 31.73
CA ASN A 19 22.31 6.58 30.48
C ASN A 19 21.35 7.56 29.85
N ILE A 20 21.87 8.48 29.02
CA ILE A 20 21.06 9.23 28.08
C ILE A 20 20.63 8.17 27.06
N GLN A 21 19.52 7.49 27.33
CA GLN A 21 18.78 6.81 26.28
C GLN A 21 18.38 7.91 25.32
N ALA A 22 19.10 8.02 24.22
CA ALA A 22 18.70 8.86 23.11
C ALA A 22 17.29 8.38 22.75
N GLN A 23 16.29 9.19 23.11
CA GLN A 23 14.91 8.95 22.74
C GLN A 23 14.92 9.05 21.21
N THR A 24 14.95 7.91 20.53
CA THR A 24 14.91 7.86 19.06
C THR A 24 13.64 8.59 18.66
N GLN A 25 13.81 9.78 18.10
CA GLN A 25 12.70 10.59 17.63
C GLN A 25 11.91 9.72 16.63
N ARG A 26 10.63 9.51 16.92
CA ARG A 26 9.76 8.72 16.05
C ARG A 26 9.65 9.39 14.70
N GLU A 27 9.76 8.60 13.64
CA GLU A 27 9.57 9.11 12.30
C GLU A 27 8.16 9.68 12.13
N THR A 28 8.06 10.69 11.29
CA THR A 28 6.79 11.36 10.97
C THR A 28 6.56 11.34 9.46
N PHE A 29 5.32 11.12 9.06
CA PHE A 29 4.87 11.25 7.67
C PHE A 29 3.67 12.20 7.62
N SER A 30 3.67 13.11 6.65
CA SER A 30 2.58 14.04 6.46
C SER A 30 2.38 14.39 4.98
N VAL A 31 1.17 14.85 4.66
CA VAL A 31 0.82 15.42 3.37
C VAL A 31 1.15 16.92 3.45
N GLY A 32 2.17 17.35 2.71
CA GLY A 32 2.58 18.76 2.63
C GLY A 32 2.08 19.41 1.34
N ASP A 33 2.46 20.68 1.15
CA ASP A 33 2.17 21.40 -0.08
C ASP A 33 3.03 20.85 -1.23
N HIS A 34 2.40 20.42 -2.30
CA HIS A 34 3.00 19.84 -3.52
C HIS A 34 3.87 18.59 -3.32
N THR A 35 4.09 18.11 -2.08
CA THR A 35 4.93 16.95 -1.82
C THR A 35 4.51 16.24 -0.53
N PHE A 36 4.84 14.95 -0.43
CA PHE A 36 4.80 14.28 0.87
C PHE A 36 6.04 14.65 1.68
N LEU A 37 5.93 14.58 2.99
CA LEU A 37 7.01 14.86 3.92
C LEU A 37 7.29 13.66 4.81
N LEU A 38 8.56 13.25 4.86
CA LEU A 38 9.07 12.27 5.81
C LEU A 38 10.07 12.96 6.74
N ASN A 39 9.79 12.98 8.03
CA ASN A 39 10.59 13.71 9.01
C ASN A 39 10.77 15.21 8.63
N GLY A 40 9.71 15.81 8.07
CA GLY A 40 9.69 17.20 7.60
C GLY A 40 10.46 17.46 6.30
N LYS A 41 11.01 16.44 5.64
CA LYS A 41 11.74 16.56 4.37
C LYS A 41 10.89 16.04 3.21
N PRO A 42 11.02 16.62 2.00
CA PRO A 42 10.35 16.13 0.81
C PRO A 42 10.60 14.63 0.59
N PHE A 43 9.54 13.90 0.29
CA PHE A 43 9.58 12.46 0.12
C PHE A 43 8.73 12.02 -1.07
N VAL A 44 9.37 11.43 -2.07
CA VAL A 44 8.68 10.81 -3.21
C VAL A 44 8.44 9.34 -2.89
N ILE A 45 7.18 8.95 -2.83
CA ILE A 45 6.79 7.56 -2.61
C ILE A 45 7.03 6.78 -3.92
N LYS A 46 7.87 5.77 -3.85
CA LYS A 46 8.11 4.76 -4.90
C LYS A 46 7.61 3.44 -4.35
N ALA A 47 6.31 3.20 -4.49
CA ALA A 47 5.67 2.02 -3.91
C ALA A 47 5.65 0.84 -4.88
N ALA A 48 5.89 -0.34 -4.34
CA ALA A 48 5.73 -1.62 -5.01
C ALA A 48 4.42 -2.26 -4.55
N GLU A 49 3.45 -2.40 -5.45
CA GLU A 49 2.24 -3.17 -5.15
C GLU A 49 2.57 -4.66 -5.21
N VAL A 50 2.34 -5.34 -4.07
CA VAL A 50 2.53 -6.78 -3.90
C VAL A 50 1.45 -7.34 -2.98
N HIS A 51 0.90 -8.49 -3.31
CA HIS A 51 -0.18 -9.10 -2.52
C HIS A 51 0.33 -10.31 -1.74
N TYR A 52 0.47 -10.18 -0.40
CA TYR A 52 0.98 -11.26 0.46
C TYR A 52 0.21 -12.58 0.29
N THR A 53 -1.07 -12.53 -0.07
CA THR A 53 -1.93 -13.69 -0.31
C THR A 53 -1.57 -14.46 -1.58
N ARG A 54 -0.94 -13.79 -2.55
CA ARG A 54 -0.48 -14.35 -3.83
C ARG A 54 0.97 -14.83 -3.79
N ILE A 55 1.62 -14.73 -2.63
CA ILE A 55 3.02 -15.13 -2.42
C ILE A 55 3.04 -16.14 -1.28
N PRO A 56 3.48 -17.40 -1.47
CA PRO A 56 3.64 -18.32 -0.36
C PRO A 56 4.54 -17.73 0.74
N ARG A 57 4.13 -17.82 2.00
CA ARG A 57 4.81 -17.18 3.14
C ARG A 57 6.33 -17.36 3.16
N PRO A 58 6.91 -18.54 2.86
CA PRO A 58 8.36 -18.71 2.82
C PRO A 58 9.10 -17.80 1.83
N TYR A 59 8.40 -17.27 0.85
CA TYR A 59 8.96 -16.38 -0.19
C TYR A 59 8.70 -14.90 0.06
N TRP A 60 7.97 -14.50 1.11
CA TRP A 60 7.68 -13.09 1.42
C TRP A 60 8.96 -12.27 1.54
N GLU A 61 9.94 -12.77 2.31
CA GLU A 61 11.20 -12.07 2.53
C GLU A 61 11.95 -11.83 1.21
N HIS A 62 12.04 -12.84 0.37
CA HIS A 62 12.66 -12.72 -0.95
C HIS A 62 11.97 -11.65 -1.82
N ARG A 63 10.65 -11.62 -1.89
CA ARG A 63 9.90 -10.64 -2.69
C ARG A 63 10.09 -9.22 -2.16
N ILE A 64 10.11 -9.03 -0.84
CA ILE A 64 10.39 -7.74 -0.20
C ILE A 64 11.82 -7.27 -0.52
N GLN A 65 12.80 -8.17 -0.43
CA GLN A 65 14.20 -7.87 -0.79
C GLN A 65 14.31 -7.47 -2.26
N MET A 66 13.62 -8.16 -3.16
CA MET A 66 13.58 -7.82 -4.59
C MET A 66 12.99 -6.42 -4.82
N CYS A 67 11.90 -6.06 -4.16
CA CYS A 67 11.32 -4.72 -4.23
C CYS A 67 12.32 -3.66 -3.71
N LYS A 68 12.99 -3.92 -2.59
CA LYS A 68 14.02 -3.03 -2.04
C LYS A 68 15.21 -2.89 -2.99
N ALA A 69 15.69 -3.99 -3.55
CA ALA A 69 16.79 -3.99 -4.51
C ALA A 69 16.42 -3.30 -5.83
N LEU A 70 15.14 -3.31 -6.22
CA LEU A 70 14.65 -2.55 -7.37
C LEU A 70 14.81 -1.03 -7.17
N GLY A 71 14.77 -0.55 -5.93
CA GLY A 71 14.83 0.88 -5.59
C GLY A 71 13.52 1.43 -5.04
N MET A 72 12.58 0.55 -4.69
CA MET A 72 11.34 0.96 -4.04
C MET A 72 11.58 1.28 -2.55
N ASN A 73 10.86 2.26 -2.03
CA ASN A 73 10.95 2.67 -0.63
C ASN A 73 9.69 2.29 0.19
N THR A 74 8.64 1.86 -0.49
CA THR A 74 7.33 1.57 0.11
C THR A 74 6.77 0.29 -0.51
N LEU A 75 6.05 -0.52 0.27
CA LEU A 75 5.15 -1.55 -0.25
C LEU A 75 3.71 -1.04 -0.24
N CYS A 76 2.93 -1.42 -1.23
CA CYS A 76 1.49 -1.21 -1.26
C CYS A 76 0.80 -2.57 -1.31
N LEU A 77 -0.29 -2.75 -0.55
CA LEU A 77 -0.96 -4.04 -0.46
C LEU A 77 -2.45 -3.92 -0.14
N TYR A 78 -3.24 -4.80 -0.72
CA TYR A 78 -4.65 -4.99 -0.37
C TYR A 78 -4.83 -5.92 0.83
N VAL A 79 -5.94 -5.72 1.55
CA VAL A 79 -6.46 -6.66 2.56
C VAL A 79 -7.70 -7.31 1.97
N PHE A 80 -7.63 -8.58 1.64
CA PHE A 80 -8.74 -9.32 1.03
C PHE A 80 -9.68 -9.82 2.13
N TRP A 81 -10.85 -9.23 2.27
CA TRP A 81 -11.78 -9.58 3.34
C TRP A 81 -12.15 -11.07 3.34
N ASN A 82 -12.49 -11.62 2.16
CA ASN A 82 -12.94 -13.00 2.03
C ASN A 82 -11.89 -14.07 2.42
N ILE A 83 -10.58 -13.76 2.36
CA ILE A 83 -9.55 -14.70 2.82
C ILE A 83 -9.38 -14.67 4.34
N HIS A 84 -9.67 -13.53 4.96
CA HIS A 84 -9.58 -13.38 6.41
C HIS A 84 -10.86 -13.81 7.14
N GLU A 85 -12.01 -13.78 6.48
CA GLU A 85 -13.30 -14.17 7.03
C GLU A 85 -14.05 -15.09 6.03
N GLN A 86 -13.55 -16.33 5.88
CA GLN A 86 -14.15 -17.31 4.97
C GLN A 86 -15.53 -17.78 5.45
N HIS A 87 -15.75 -17.79 6.75
CA HIS A 87 -17.04 -18.03 7.39
C HIS A 87 -17.41 -16.82 8.23
N GLU A 88 -18.68 -16.43 8.22
CA GLU A 88 -19.15 -15.25 8.94
C GLU A 88 -18.82 -15.30 10.42
N GLY A 89 -18.05 -14.32 10.91
CA GLY A 89 -17.61 -14.20 12.30
C GLY A 89 -16.33 -14.95 12.64
N GLU A 90 -15.77 -15.73 11.72
CA GLU A 90 -14.54 -16.50 11.94
C GLU A 90 -13.35 -15.84 11.23
N PHE A 91 -12.54 -15.11 11.98
CA PHE A 91 -11.40 -14.38 11.44
C PHE A 91 -10.09 -15.16 11.56
N ASN A 92 -9.30 -15.15 10.49
CA ASN A 92 -7.97 -15.74 10.45
C ASN A 92 -6.91 -14.74 9.95
N PHE A 93 -6.02 -14.35 10.86
CA PHE A 93 -4.83 -13.54 10.58
C PHE A 93 -3.54 -14.30 10.91
N ASN A 94 -3.53 -15.62 10.81
CA ASN A 94 -2.38 -16.46 11.11
C ASN A 94 -1.79 -17.10 9.84
N GLY A 95 -0.57 -17.60 9.94
CA GLY A 95 0.09 -18.34 8.86
C GLY A 95 0.21 -17.53 7.58
N GLN A 96 -0.35 -18.01 6.49
CA GLN A 96 -0.38 -17.32 5.19
C GLN A 96 -1.15 -15.98 5.24
N ASN A 97 -2.07 -15.83 6.20
CA ASN A 97 -2.93 -14.65 6.33
C ASN A 97 -2.38 -13.62 7.35
N ASP A 98 -1.15 -13.81 7.86
CA ASP A 98 -0.54 -12.91 8.86
C ASP A 98 0.00 -11.64 8.20
N ILE A 99 -0.90 -10.73 7.86
CA ILE A 99 -0.58 -9.45 7.24
C ILE A 99 0.30 -8.57 8.15
N ALA A 100 0.13 -8.66 9.48
CA ALA A 100 0.95 -7.91 10.41
C ALA A 100 2.42 -8.36 10.37
N ALA A 101 2.67 -9.68 10.25
CA ALA A 101 4.02 -10.20 10.04
C ALA A 101 4.60 -9.74 8.70
N PHE A 102 3.80 -9.68 7.64
CA PHE A 102 4.26 -9.15 6.34
C PHE A 102 4.68 -7.68 6.44
N CYS A 103 3.89 -6.83 7.10
CA CYS A 103 4.24 -5.42 7.32
C CYS A 103 5.50 -5.26 8.19
N LYS A 104 5.64 -6.05 9.26
CA LYS A 104 6.85 -6.05 10.11
C LYS A 104 8.08 -6.52 9.35
N LEU A 105 7.92 -7.48 8.45
CA LEU A 105 8.99 -7.93 7.58
C LEU A 105 9.43 -6.83 6.62
N ALA A 106 8.49 -6.07 6.05
CA ALA A 106 8.80 -4.87 5.27
C ALA A 106 9.58 -3.84 6.09
N GLN A 107 9.18 -3.60 7.35
CA GLN A 107 9.89 -2.69 8.28
C GLN A 107 11.33 -3.13 8.53
N LYS A 108 11.57 -4.43 8.70
CA LYS A 108 12.93 -5.00 8.85
C LYS A 108 13.85 -4.60 7.69
N TYR A 109 13.31 -4.48 6.48
CA TYR A 109 14.05 -4.03 5.29
C TYR A 109 13.98 -2.53 5.04
N GLY A 110 13.51 -1.74 6.01
CA GLY A 110 13.42 -0.28 5.91
C GLY A 110 12.45 0.18 4.82
N MET A 111 11.34 -0.54 4.62
CA MET A 111 10.29 -0.16 3.69
C MET A 111 9.05 0.31 4.44
N TYR A 112 8.47 1.41 3.99
CA TYR A 112 7.17 1.87 4.43
C TYR A 112 6.05 1.02 3.83
N VAL A 113 4.82 1.22 4.32
CA VAL A 113 3.66 0.45 3.85
C VAL A 113 2.48 1.38 3.60
N ILE A 114 1.80 1.14 2.49
CA ILE A 114 0.46 1.66 2.18
C ILE A 114 -0.50 0.48 2.26
N VAL A 115 -1.56 0.62 3.08
CA VAL A 115 -2.58 -0.41 3.26
C VAL A 115 -3.87 -0.02 2.54
N ARG A 116 -4.45 -0.97 1.81
CA ARG A 116 -5.68 -0.79 1.05
C ARG A 116 -6.74 -1.79 1.55
N PRO A 117 -7.47 -1.46 2.66
CA PRO A 117 -8.32 -2.44 3.35
C PRO A 117 -9.69 -2.66 2.69
N GLY A 118 -10.02 -1.92 1.66
CA GLY A 118 -11.30 -2.01 0.98
C GLY A 118 -12.46 -1.28 1.69
N PRO A 119 -13.66 -1.93 1.81
CA PRO A 119 -13.98 -3.37 1.86
C PRO A 119 -13.93 -4.11 0.52
N TYR A 120 -14.18 -3.43 -0.59
CA TYR A 120 -13.97 -3.92 -1.95
C TYR A 120 -12.57 -3.53 -2.43
N VAL A 121 -11.84 -4.47 -3.01
CA VAL A 121 -10.45 -4.25 -3.43
C VAL A 121 -10.20 -4.54 -4.92
N CYS A 122 -11.20 -5.02 -5.66
CA CYS A 122 -11.07 -5.41 -7.06
C CYS A 122 -10.02 -6.53 -7.27
N ALA A 123 -8.85 -6.18 -7.76
CA ALA A 123 -7.63 -7.01 -7.84
C ALA A 123 -7.81 -8.33 -8.61
N GLU A 124 -8.81 -8.43 -9.49
CA GLU A 124 -9.16 -9.68 -10.21
C GLU A 124 -9.30 -10.87 -9.25
N TRP A 125 -9.65 -10.55 -8.02
CA TRP A 125 -9.91 -11.50 -6.94
C TRP A 125 -11.40 -11.84 -6.86
N GLU A 126 -11.72 -13.02 -6.36
CA GLU A 126 -13.10 -13.47 -6.21
C GLU A 126 -13.96 -12.42 -5.47
N MET A 127 -15.09 -12.03 -6.06
CA MET A 127 -16.00 -10.95 -5.61
C MET A 127 -15.28 -9.63 -5.24
N GLY A 128 -14.09 -9.35 -5.80
CA GLY A 128 -13.29 -8.18 -5.44
C GLY A 128 -12.91 -8.14 -3.96
N GLY A 129 -12.73 -9.31 -3.35
CA GLY A 129 -12.38 -9.50 -1.95
C GLY A 129 -13.56 -9.55 -0.98
N LEU A 130 -14.80 -9.30 -1.43
CA LEU A 130 -15.97 -9.41 -0.57
C LEU A 130 -16.33 -10.88 -0.27
N PRO A 131 -16.70 -11.24 0.96
CA PRO A 131 -17.06 -12.62 1.30
C PRO A 131 -18.36 -13.09 0.63
N TRP A 132 -18.31 -14.29 0.09
CA TRP A 132 -19.45 -14.93 -0.57
C TRP A 132 -20.69 -15.08 0.34
N TRP A 133 -20.50 -15.27 1.64
CA TRP A 133 -21.58 -15.48 2.61
C TRP A 133 -22.45 -14.23 2.80
N LEU A 134 -22.00 -13.03 2.39
CA LEU A 134 -22.84 -11.83 2.33
C LEU A 134 -24.06 -12.06 1.43
N LEU A 135 -23.92 -12.85 0.37
CA LEU A 135 -25.02 -13.15 -0.58
C LEU A 135 -26.09 -14.10 -0.01
N LYS A 136 -25.89 -14.68 1.18
CA LYS A 136 -26.94 -15.42 1.88
C LYS A 136 -28.14 -14.53 2.21
N LYS A 137 -27.88 -13.22 2.41
CA LYS A 137 -28.93 -12.22 2.54
C LYS A 137 -29.37 -11.77 1.14
N LYS A 138 -30.50 -12.31 0.67
CA LYS A 138 -30.98 -12.18 -0.71
C LYS A 138 -31.23 -10.74 -1.18
N ASP A 139 -31.55 -9.83 -0.28
CA ASP A 139 -31.85 -8.42 -0.53
C ASP A 139 -30.67 -7.48 -0.24
N ILE A 140 -29.47 -8.03 0.00
CA ILE A 140 -28.27 -7.23 0.29
C ILE A 140 -27.92 -6.32 -0.88
N LYS A 141 -27.53 -5.09 -0.54
CA LYS A 141 -26.95 -4.14 -1.49
C LYS A 141 -25.49 -3.88 -1.13
N LEU A 142 -24.59 -4.52 -1.86
CA LEU A 142 -23.15 -4.38 -1.66
C LEU A 142 -22.67 -2.97 -2.03
N ARG A 143 -21.63 -2.49 -1.35
CA ARG A 143 -21.01 -1.17 -1.57
C ARG A 143 -22.04 -0.02 -1.47
N THR A 144 -22.96 -0.13 -0.50
CA THR A 144 -23.96 0.89 -0.17
C THR A 144 -24.13 1.00 1.35
N LEU A 145 -24.99 1.93 1.81
CA LEU A 145 -25.39 2.04 3.22
C LEU A 145 -26.37 0.95 3.67
N ASP A 146 -26.45 -0.21 2.99
CA ASP A 146 -27.21 -1.36 3.48
C ASP A 146 -26.82 -1.67 4.93
N PRO A 147 -27.79 -1.74 5.89
CA PRO A 147 -27.43 -1.84 7.30
C PRO A 147 -26.68 -3.14 7.66
N TYR A 148 -27.00 -4.25 6.98
CA TYR A 148 -26.28 -5.50 7.22
C TYR A 148 -24.88 -5.45 6.64
N PHE A 149 -24.73 -4.96 5.40
CA PHE A 149 -23.42 -4.78 4.77
C PHE A 149 -22.52 -3.89 5.64
N MET A 150 -23.00 -2.70 6.03
CA MET A 150 -22.22 -1.76 6.84
C MET A 150 -21.85 -2.31 8.23
N LYS A 151 -22.77 -3.08 8.85
CA LYS A 151 -22.46 -3.77 10.12
C LYS A 151 -21.29 -4.75 9.93
N ARG A 152 -21.30 -5.56 8.85
CA ARG A 152 -20.24 -6.54 8.59
C ARG A 152 -18.93 -5.87 8.23
N VAL A 153 -18.96 -4.81 7.41
CA VAL A 153 -17.79 -3.98 7.10
C VAL A 153 -17.17 -3.41 8.38
N GLY A 154 -17.99 -2.88 9.30
CA GLY A 154 -17.49 -2.35 10.57
C GLY A 154 -16.78 -3.40 11.43
N ILE A 155 -17.30 -4.62 11.49
CA ILE A 155 -16.67 -5.74 12.21
C ILE A 155 -15.32 -6.09 11.53
N PHE A 156 -15.30 -6.24 10.21
CA PHE A 156 -14.07 -6.51 9.45
C PHE A 156 -13.02 -5.43 9.64
N MET A 157 -13.38 -4.14 9.49
CA MET A 157 -12.45 -3.02 9.67
C MET A 157 -11.87 -2.99 11.08
N ASN A 158 -12.66 -3.31 12.11
CA ASN A 158 -12.17 -3.41 13.49
C ASN A 158 -11.14 -4.56 13.65
N GLU A 159 -11.36 -5.71 13.03
CA GLU A 159 -10.41 -6.82 13.08
C GLU A 159 -9.11 -6.47 12.33
N VAL A 160 -9.19 -5.82 11.16
CA VAL A 160 -8.02 -5.29 10.44
C VAL A 160 -7.29 -4.25 11.30
N GLY A 161 -8.04 -3.35 11.94
CA GLY A 161 -7.48 -2.32 12.84
C GLY A 161 -6.71 -2.91 14.00
N LYS A 162 -7.19 -3.98 14.64
CA LYS A 162 -6.45 -4.70 15.69
C LYS A 162 -5.08 -5.20 15.22
N GLN A 163 -4.98 -5.66 13.97
CA GLN A 163 -3.73 -6.16 13.40
C GLN A 163 -2.77 -5.05 12.98
N LEU A 164 -3.28 -4.00 12.35
CA LEU A 164 -2.46 -3.05 11.59
C LEU A 164 -2.37 -1.65 12.20
N ALA A 165 -3.36 -1.18 12.96
CA ALA A 165 -3.30 0.15 13.56
C ALA A 165 -2.11 0.35 14.52
N PRO A 166 -1.63 -0.66 15.27
CA PRO A 166 -0.39 -0.55 16.04
C PRO A 166 0.86 -0.31 15.18
N LEU A 167 0.83 -0.68 13.89
CA LEU A 167 1.95 -0.57 12.95
C LEU A 167 1.99 0.77 12.19
N GLN A 168 1.13 1.74 12.53
CA GLN A 168 1.24 3.09 11.98
C GLN A 168 2.59 3.72 12.33
N LEU A 169 3.18 4.49 11.43
CA LEU A 169 4.48 5.13 11.62
C LEU A 169 4.53 5.94 12.93
N ALA A 170 3.49 6.67 13.24
CA ALA A 170 3.36 7.45 14.48
C ALA A 170 3.39 6.58 15.76
N ASN A 171 3.15 5.26 15.64
CA ASN A 171 3.25 4.30 16.74
C ASN A 171 4.61 3.56 16.77
N GLY A 172 5.53 3.88 15.82
CA GLY A 172 6.83 3.21 15.67
C GLY A 172 6.81 2.04 14.67
N GLY A 173 5.72 1.88 13.93
CA GLY A 173 5.62 0.95 12.80
C GLY A 173 6.09 1.58 11.48
N ASN A 174 5.53 1.13 10.37
CA ASN A 174 5.92 1.57 9.03
C ASN A 174 4.74 1.91 8.10
N ILE A 175 3.49 1.86 8.58
CA ILE A 175 2.32 2.23 7.79
C ILE A 175 2.20 3.74 7.73
N ILE A 176 2.28 4.31 6.50
CA ILE A 176 2.25 5.75 6.24
C ILE A 176 0.92 6.24 5.66
N MET A 177 0.20 5.38 4.92
CA MET A 177 -1.08 5.74 4.30
C MET A 177 -2.07 4.57 4.34
N VAL A 178 -3.37 4.89 4.40
CA VAL A 178 -4.46 3.91 4.33
C VAL A 178 -5.52 4.40 3.37
N GLN A 179 -5.93 3.52 2.44
CA GLN A 179 -6.97 3.81 1.45
C GLN A 179 -8.37 3.63 2.04
N VAL A 180 -9.29 4.44 1.55
CA VAL A 180 -10.72 4.37 1.83
C VAL A 180 -11.43 3.88 0.58
N GLU A 181 -12.02 2.70 0.64
CA GLU A 181 -12.69 2.00 -0.48
C GLU A 181 -11.71 1.72 -1.65
N ASN A 182 -12.20 1.44 -2.85
CA ASN A 182 -11.39 1.31 -4.06
C ASN A 182 -12.19 1.70 -5.29
N GLU A 183 -11.72 2.71 -6.04
CA GLU A 183 -12.27 3.16 -7.33
C GLU A 183 -13.81 3.29 -7.30
N TYR A 184 -14.34 3.82 -6.21
CA TYR A 184 -15.80 3.87 -6.04
C TYR A 184 -16.50 4.78 -7.05
N GLY A 185 -15.84 5.82 -7.55
CA GLY A 185 -16.36 6.68 -8.60
C GLY A 185 -16.59 5.98 -9.93
N SER A 186 -15.93 4.86 -10.16
CA SER A 186 -16.16 3.94 -11.27
C SER A 186 -17.36 3.00 -11.05
N TYR A 187 -17.85 2.91 -9.81
CA TYR A 187 -18.97 2.05 -9.41
C TYR A 187 -20.24 2.85 -9.07
N GLY A 188 -20.10 3.95 -8.34
CA GLY A 188 -21.23 4.73 -7.85
C GLY A 188 -20.87 6.16 -7.45
N THR A 189 -21.86 6.90 -6.96
CA THR A 189 -21.71 8.32 -6.59
C THR A 189 -22.22 8.63 -5.18
N ASP A 190 -22.36 7.60 -4.34
CA ASP A 190 -22.91 7.72 -2.97
C ASP A 190 -21.83 8.24 -1.99
N LYS A 191 -21.67 9.57 -1.89
CA LYS A 191 -20.78 10.21 -0.90
C LYS A 191 -21.08 9.83 0.55
N PRO A 192 -22.33 9.72 1.02
CA PRO A 192 -22.63 9.21 2.35
C PRO A 192 -22.03 7.83 2.63
N TYR A 193 -22.07 6.91 1.67
CA TYR A 193 -21.41 5.60 1.82
C TYR A 193 -19.91 5.72 2.00
N ILE A 194 -19.23 6.49 1.12
CA ILE A 194 -17.77 6.69 1.23
C ILE A 194 -17.42 7.37 2.55
N SER A 195 -18.21 8.34 3.00
CA SER A 195 -18.00 8.99 4.30
C SER A 195 -18.12 7.98 5.46
N ALA A 196 -19.08 7.07 5.40
CA ALA A 196 -19.23 6.02 6.40
C ALA A 196 -18.03 5.04 6.39
N ILE A 197 -17.51 4.65 5.21
CA ILE A 197 -16.30 3.81 5.12
C ILE A 197 -15.09 4.55 5.70
N ARG A 198 -14.88 5.84 5.35
CA ARG A 198 -13.81 6.66 5.96
C ARG A 198 -13.90 6.67 7.48
N ASP A 199 -15.08 6.83 8.03
CA ASP A 199 -15.29 6.90 9.48
C ASP A 199 -15.03 5.54 10.14
N LEU A 200 -15.40 4.44 9.49
CA LEU A 200 -15.06 3.09 9.94
C LEU A 200 -13.54 2.86 9.93
N VAL A 201 -12.82 3.30 8.91
CA VAL A 201 -11.35 3.23 8.87
C VAL A 201 -10.75 4.03 10.02
N LYS A 202 -11.21 5.27 10.26
CA LYS A 202 -10.73 6.10 11.40
C LYS A 202 -11.03 5.45 12.75
N THR A 203 -12.24 4.96 12.96
CA THR A 203 -12.66 4.37 14.25
C THR A 203 -12.07 3.00 14.52
N SER A 204 -11.64 2.28 13.48
CA SER A 204 -10.88 1.02 13.64
C SER A 204 -9.42 1.23 14.05
N GLY A 205 -8.99 2.48 14.26
CA GLY A 205 -7.69 2.84 14.80
C GLY A 205 -6.71 3.50 13.82
N PHE A 206 -7.06 3.65 12.54
CA PHE A 206 -6.21 4.35 11.55
C PHE A 206 -6.42 5.87 11.59
N ASN A 207 -6.17 6.47 12.75
CA ASN A 207 -6.38 7.90 13.02
C ASN A 207 -5.07 8.70 13.12
N LYS A 208 -3.91 8.05 12.91
CA LYS A 208 -2.58 8.66 12.99
C LYS A 208 -1.81 8.55 11.68
N THR A 209 -2.49 8.25 10.59
CA THR A 209 -1.90 8.11 9.26
C THR A 209 -2.71 8.87 8.24
N ALA A 210 -2.12 9.19 7.09
CA ALA A 210 -2.83 9.85 6.00
C ALA A 210 -3.85 8.89 5.37
N LEU A 211 -5.08 9.34 5.20
CA LEU A 211 -6.12 8.62 4.47
C LEU A 211 -6.25 9.17 3.05
N PHE A 212 -6.50 8.29 2.09
CA PHE A 212 -6.64 8.66 0.70
C PHE A 212 -7.74 7.88 -0.03
N GLN A 213 -8.23 8.45 -1.11
CA GLN A 213 -9.09 7.81 -2.11
C GLN A 213 -8.37 7.73 -3.44
N CYS A 214 -8.63 6.69 -4.21
CA CYS A 214 -8.16 6.58 -5.58
C CYS A 214 -9.32 6.32 -6.54
N ASP A 215 -9.14 6.76 -7.78
CA ASP A 215 -9.99 6.41 -8.91
C ASP A 215 -9.28 6.75 -10.23
N TRP A 216 -9.91 6.40 -11.35
CA TRP A 216 -9.49 6.87 -12.66
C TRP A 216 -9.62 8.40 -12.72
N SER A 217 -8.75 9.04 -13.48
CA SER A 217 -8.76 10.51 -13.65
C SER A 217 -10.09 11.09 -14.12
N SER A 218 -10.91 10.30 -14.83
CA SER A 218 -12.27 10.69 -15.27
C SER A 218 -13.32 10.62 -14.15
N ASN A 219 -13.12 9.81 -13.11
CA ASN A 219 -14.18 9.41 -12.18
C ASN A 219 -13.96 9.88 -10.74
N PHE A 220 -12.72 10.26 -10.34
CA PHE A 220 -12.41 10.57 -8.95
C PHE A 220 -13.27 11.68 -8.34
N THR A 221 -13.81 12.59 -9.14
CA THR A 221 -14.67 13.69 -8.66
C THR A 221 -16.09 13.26 -8.29
N HIS A 222 -16.53 12.06 -8.70
CA HIS A 222 -17.91 11.63 -8.48
C HIS A 222 -18.28 11.54 -7.00
N ASN A 223 -17.34 11.14 -6.15
CA ASN A 223 -17.58 10.97 -4.72
C ASN A 223 -16.34 11.28 -3.84
N ALA A 224 -15.39 12.04 -4.35
CA ALA A 224 -14.21 12.44 -3.59
C ALA A 224 -14.60 13.28 -2.37
N LEU A 225 -14.01 12.93 -1.21
CA LEU A 225 -14.19 13.63 0.06
C LEU A 225 -13.09 14.67 0.25
N ASP A 226 -13.45 15.85 0.75
CA ASP A 226 -12.53 16.97 0.85
C ASP A 226 -11.45 16.79 1.93
N ASP A 227 -11.71 15.96 2.93
CA ASP A 227 -10.78 15.67 4.03
C ASP A 227 -9.84 14.49 3.74
N LEU A 228 -9.90 13.91 2.55
CA LEU A 228 -8.99 12.86 2.10
C LEU A 228 -8.00 13.37 1.04
N LEU A 229 -6.82 12.75 0.96
CA LEU A 229 -5.95 12.91 -0.19
C LEU A 229 -6.59 12.22 -1.40
N TRP A 230 -6.55 12.88 -2.57
CA TRP A 230 -7.02 12.30 -3.82
C TRP A 230 -5.84 11.83 -4.66
N THR A 231 -5.93 10.61 -5.16
CA THR A 231 -4.95 10.00 -6.07
C THR A 231 -5.64 9.50 -7.31
N VAL A 232 -4.90 9.31 -8.39
CA VAL A 232 -5.44 8.83 -9.66
C VAL A 232 -4.76 7.55 -10.10
N ASN A 233 -5.51 6.69 -10.81
CA ASN A 233 -5.04 5.43 -11.36
C ASN A 233 -5.00 5.50 -12.88
N PHE A 234 -3.89 5.06 -13.48
CA PHE A 234 -3.70 4.95 -14.92
C PHE A 234 -2.52 4.04 -15.24
N GLY A 235 -2.37 3.63 -16.50
CA GLY A 235 -1.36 2.66 -16.88
C GLY A 235 -0.30 3.18 -17.85
N THR A 236 0.56 2.26 -18.24
CA THR A 236 1.62 2.42 -19.24
C THR A 236 1.07 3.08 -20.52
N GLY A 237 1.77 4.11 -21.01
CA GLY A 237 1.39 4.86 -22.21
C GLY A 237 0.45 6.05 -21.97
N ALA A 238 -0.02 6.28 -20.73
CA ALA A 238 -0.85 7.42 -20.40
C ALA A 238 -0.06 8.75 -20.48
N ASN A 239 -0.72 9.82 -20.91
CA ASN A 239 -0.18 11.18 -20.81
C ASN A 239 -0.31 11.69 -19.38
N ILE A 240 0.80 11.80 -18.66
CA ILE A 240 0.84 12.15 -17.24
C ILE A 240 0.17 13.49 -16.94
N ASP A 241 0.39 14.52 -17.76
CA ASP A 241 -0.16 15.84 -17.52
C ASP A 241 -1.67 15.85 -17.66
N GLU A 242 -2.22 15.12 -18.63
CA GLU A 242 -3.68 14.99 -18.80
C GLU A 242 -4.31 14.19 -17.64
N GLN A 243 -3.65 13.14 -17.14
CA GLN A 243 -4.17 12.37 -16.00
C GLN A 243 -4.30 13.22 -14.73
N PHE A 244 -3.38 14.13 -14.50
CA PHE A 244 -3.40 14.99 -13.30
C PHE A 244 -4.05 16.34 -13.50
N LYS A 245 -4.46 16.71 -14.72
CA LYS A 245 -5.00 18.03 -15.06
C LYS A 245 -6.14 18.44 -14.14
N LYS A 246 -7.18 17.61 -14.06
CA LYS A 246 -8.37 17.90 -13.25
C LYS A 246 -8.05 17.98 -11.75
N LEU A 247 -7.14 17.14 -11.26
CA LEU A 247 -6.72 17.18 -9.87
C LEU A 247 -5.95 18.47 -9.54
N LYS A 248 -5.04 18.89 -10.41
CA LYS A 248 -4.31 20.16 -10.27
C LYS A 248 -5.24 21.39 -10.29
N GLU A 249 -6.28 21.38 -11.13
CA GLU A 249 -7.28 22.46 -11.17
C GLU A 249 -8.07 22.57 -9.86
N LEU A 250 -8.49 21.44 -9.28
CA LEU A 250 -9.31 21.39 -8.06
C LEU A 250 -8.50 21.53 -6.78
N ARG A 251 -7.26 21.03 -6.78
CA ARG A 251 -6.37 21.03 -5.61
C ARG A 251 -4.93 21.38 -6.02
N PRO A 252 -4.65 22.64 -6.35
CA PRO A 252 -3.37 23.05 -6.92
C PRO A 252 -2.17 22.76 -6.02
N ASN A 253 -2.34 22.74 -4.71
CA ASN A 253 -1.25 22.53 -3.73
C ASN A 253 -1.14 21.10 -3.21
N THR A 254 -1.91 20.14 -3.75
CA THR A 254 -1.85 18.76 -3.30
C THR A 254 -0.59 18.05 -3.82
N PRO A 255 0.06 17.17 -3.02
CA PRO A 255 1.02 16.22 -3.60
C PRO A 255 0.32 15.32 -4.61
N LEU A 256 0.99 15.05 -5.72
CA LEU A 256 0.44 14.19 -6.76
C LEU A 256 0.92 12.74 -6.57
N MET A 257 0.01 11.79 -6.75
CA MET A 257 0.32 10.37 -6.69
C MET A 257 -0.55 9.57 -7.66
N CYS A 258 0.09 8.70 -8.44
CA CYS A 258 -0.57 7.60 -9.13
C CYS A 258 -0.58 6.40 -8.17
N SER A 259 -1.74 6.07 -7.61
CA SER A 259 -1.85 5.00 -6.63
C SER A 259 -1.95 3.61 -7.25
N GLU A 260 -2.23 3.53 -8.55
CA GLU A 260 -2.00 2.34 -9.37
C GLU A 260 -1.47 2.77 -10.73
N PHE A 261 -0.16 2.58 -10.95
CA PHE A 261 0.42 2.68 -12.28
C PHE A 261 0.55 1.28 -12.86
N TRP A 262 -0.34 0.93 -13.80
CA TRP A 262 -0.43 -0.43 -14.33
C TRP A 262 0.76 -0.74 -15.22
N SER A 263 1.63 -1.66 -14.73
CA SER A 263 2.85 -2.09 -15.40
C SER A 263 2.60 -3.00 -16.61
N GLY A 264 1.52 -3.76 -16.56
CA GLY A 264 1.06 -4.73 -17.53
C GLY A 264 -0.46 -4.82 -17.48
N TRP A 265 -0.99 -6.04 -17.56
CA TRP A 265 -2.40 -6.33 -17.37
C TRP A 265 -2.59 -7.80 -16.95
N PHE A 266 -3.78 -8.13 -16.50
CA PHE A 266 -4.15 -9.51 -16.12
C PHE A 266 -4.67 -10.32 -17.29
N ASP A 267 -4.53 -11.63 -17.17
CA ASP A 267 -4.95 -12.57 -18.21
C ASP A 267 -6.33 -13.16 -17.95
N HIS A 268 -7.03 -13.46 -19.05
CA HIS A 268 -8.26 -14.23 -19.03
C HIS A 268 -8.04 -15.60 -19.65
N TRP A 269 -8.77 -16.59 -19.17
CA TRP A 269 -8.77 -17.92 -19.74
C TRP A 269 -9.07 -17.90 -21.25
N GLY A 270 -8.25 -18.63 -22.03
CA GLY A 270 -8.43 -18.77 -23.48
C GLY A 270 -8.12 -17.52 -24.29
N ARG A 271 -7.58 -16.45 -23.69
CA ARG A 271 -7.13 -15.25 -24.40
C ARG A 271 -5.61 -15.20 -24.50
N LYS A 272 -5.12 -14.32 -25.37
CA LYS A 272 -3.69 -14.05 -25.50
C LYS A 272 -3.17 -13.43 -24.21
N HIS A 273 -1.96 -13.84 -23.81
CA HIS A 273 -1.22 -13.24 -22.70
C HIS A 273 -1.02 -11.73 -22.91
N GLU A 274 -1.39 -10.97 -21.90
CA GLU A 274 -1.30 -9.50 -21.89
C GLU A 274 0.13 -9.06 -21.55
N THR A 275 0.69 -8.21 -22.39
CA THR A 275 2.02 -7.63 -22.17
C THR A 275 2.06 -6.16 -22.51
N ARG A 276 2.99 -5.43 -21.90
CA ARG A 276 3.27 -4.02 -22.22
C ARG A 276 4.78 -3.85 -22.42
N PRO A 277 5.22 -3.03 -23.38
CA PRO A 277 6.65 -2.81 -23.61
C PRO A 277 7.36 -2.27 -22.36
N ALA A 278 8.46 -2.88 -21.98
CA ALA A 278 9.22 -2.49 -20.79
C ALA A 278 9.67 -1.02 -20.85
N LYS A 279 10.07 -0.53 -22.02
CA LYS A 279 10.50 0.87 -22.21
C LYS A 279 9.37 1.86 -21.96
N ASP A 280 8.13 1.54 -22.35
CA ASP A 280 6.99 2.42 -22.18
C ASP A 280 6.58 2.52 -20.71
N MET A 281 6.63 1.40 -19.97
CA MET A 281 6.42 1.39 -18.52
C MET A 281 7.46 2.26 -17.81
N VAL A 282 8.74 2.08 -18.14
CA VAL A 282 9.85 2.83 -17.52
C VAL A 282 9.76 4.32 -17.87
N GLN A 283 9.37 4.65 -19.11
CA GLN A 283 9.17 6.05 -19.53
C GLN A 283 8.06 6.71 -18.71
N GLY A 284 6.92 6.03 -18.48
CA GLY A 284 5.84 6.57 -17.64
C GLY A 284 6.28 6.85 -16.21
N ILE A 285 7.10 5.96 -15.61
CA ILE A 285 7.67 6.18 -14.27
C ILE A 285 8.66 7.36 -14.29
N LYS A 286 9.51 7.45 -15.32
CA LYS A 286 10.41 8.59 -15.49
C LYS A 286 9.65 9.90 -15.57
N ASP A 287 8.59 9.95 -16.37
CA ASP A 287 7.77 11.15 -16.56
C ASP A 287 7.08 11.60 -15.25
N MET A 288 6.70 10.67 -14.39
CA MET A 288 6.20 10.96 -13.04
C MET A 288 7.32 11.49 -12.12
N LEU A 289 8.47 10.82 -12.08
CA LEU A 289 9.59 11.21 -11.22
C LEU A 289 10.17 12.59 -11.59
N ASP A 290 10.29 12.90 -12.88
CA ASP A 290 10.72 14.21 -13.37
C ASP A 290 9.79 15.36 -12.90
N ARG A 291 8.56 15.03 -12.51
CA ARG A 291 7.54 15.96 -11.98
C ARG A 291 7.33 15.85 -10.47
N ASN A 292 8.21 15.11 -9.75
CA ASN A 292 8.06 14.80 -8.33
C ASN A 292 6.72 14.13 -7.97
N ILE A 293 6.15 13.36 -8.90
CA ILE A 293 4.92 12.61 -8.69
C ILE A 293 5.25 11.25 -8.07
N SER A 294 4.61 10.94 -6.95
CA SER A 294 4.69 9.64 -6.30
C SER A 294 3.88 8.57 -7.07
N PHE A 295 4.28 7.31 -6.95
CA PHE A 295 3.58 6.23 -7.63
C PHE A 295 3.54 4.92 -6.81
N SER A 296 2.54 4.08 -7.08
CA SER A 296 2.52 2.66 -6.74
C SER A 296 2.50 1.84 -8.02
N LEU A 297 3.52 1.02 -8.24
CA LEU A 297 3.64 0.20 -9.46
C LEU A 297 2.78 -1.05 -9.33
N TYR A 298 1.64 -1.04 -9.97
CA TYR A 298 0.66 -2.11 -9.99
C TYR A 298 0.80 -2.97 -11.26
N MET A 299 1.28 -4.18 -11.22
CA MET A 299 1.94 -4.88 -10.12
C MET A 299 3.45 -4.75 -10.26
N THR A 300 4.15 -4.65 -9.13
CA THR A 300 5.59 -4.88 -9.11
C THR A 300 5.90 -6.37 -9.09
N HIS A 301 5.06 -7.15 -8.42
CA HIS A 301 5.02 -8.61 -8.43
C HIS A 301 3.57 -9.05 -8.29
N GLY A 302 3.03 -9.72 -9.29
CA GLY A 302 1.65 -10.16 -9.28
C GLY A 302 1.44 -11.43 -8.44
N GLY A 303 2.27 -12.44 -8.66
CA GLY A 303 2.19 -13.72 -7.97
C GLY A 303 1.10 -14.65 -8.50
N THR A 304 0.61 -15.55 -7.68
CA THR A 304 -0.34 -16.60 -8.05
C THR A 304 -1.63 -16.49 -7.23
N THR A 305 -2.76 -16.48 -7.91
CA THR A 305 -4.08 -16.60 -7.28
C THR A 305 -4.37 -18.07 -7.03
N PHE A 306 -4.05 -18.57 -5.83
CA PHE A 306 -4.17 -19.98 -5.48
C PHE A 306 -5.63 -20.42 -5.32
N GLY A 307 -5.89 -21.71 -5.54
CA GLY A 307 -7.20 -22.31 -5.31
C GLY A 307 -8.29 -21.66 -6.18
N TRP A 308 -9.37 -21.24 -5.54
CA TRP A 308 -10.57 -20.67 -6.18
C TRP A 308 -10.71 -19.15 -6.00
N TRP A 309 -9.62 -18.47 -5.64
CA TRP A 309 -9.68 -17.05 -5.36
C TRP A 309 -9.64 -16.16 -6.62
N GLY A 310 -9.51 -16.73 -7.81
CA GLY A 310 -9.62 -16.00 -9.07
C GLY A 310 -11.04 -15.50 -9.30
N GLY A 311 -11.17 -14.24 -9.72
CA GLY A 311 -12.44 -13.62 -10.06
C GLY A 311 -12.85 -13.81 -11.51
N ALA A 312 -13.87 -13.05 -11.92
CA ALA A 312 -14.30 -12.95 -13.30
C ALA A 312 -14.83 -11.53 -13.59
N ASN A 313 -14.58 -11.03 -14.80
CA ASN A 313 -15.16 -9.77 -15.23
C ASN A 313 -16.53 -9.95 -15.88
N ASN A 314 -17.40 -8.95 -15.70
CA ASN A 314 -18.70 -8.82 -16.37
C ASN A 314 -18.61 -7.78 -17.53
N PRO A 315 -19.56 -7.77 -18.47
CA PRO A 315 -20.79 -8.60 -18.52
C PRO A 315 -20.61 -9.99 -19.14
N ALA A 316 -19.47 -10.28 -19.75
CA ALA A 316 -19.26 -11.51 -20.53
C ALA A 316 -18.80 -12.73 -19.71
N TYR A 317 -18.79 -12.65 -18.38
CA TYR A 317 -18.24 -13.67 -17.48
C TYR A 317 -16.86 -14.16 -17.92
N SER A 318 -15.91 -13.24 -17.98
CA SER A 318 -14.55 -13.50 -18.41
C SER A 318 -13.72 -13.94 -17.23
N THR A 319 -13.44 -15.24 -17.11
CA THR A 319 -12.73 -15.84 -15.98
C THR A 319 -11.24 -15.48 -16.00
N MET A 320 -10.68 -15.24 -14.81
CA MET A 320 -9.26 -15.00 -14.60
C MET A 320 -8.46 -16.30 -14.65
N CYS A 321 -7.17 -16.18 -15.00
CA CYS A 321 -6.21 -17.25 -14.80
C CYS A 321 -5.75 -17.30 -13.34
N SER A 322 -5.24 -18.45 -12.87
CA SER A 322 -4.58 -18.54 -11.56
C SER A 322 -3.26 -17.77 -11.53
N SER A 323 -2.52 -17.73 -12.64
CA SER A 323 -1.39 -16.82 -12.76
C SER A 323 -1.86 -15.37 -12.72
N TYR A 324 -1.30 -14.60 -11.81
CA TYR A 324 -1.44 -13.16 -11.79
C TYR A 324 -0.09 -12.53 -12.16
N ASP A 325 0.55 -13.06 -13.20
CA ASP A 325 1.87 -12.63 -13.68
C ASP A 325 1.90 -11.11 -13.93
N TYR A 326 0.83 -10.58 -14.54
CA TYR A 326 0.62 -9.15 -14.79
C TYR A 326 1.69 -8.52 -15.69
N ASP A 327 2.54 -9.33 -16.31
CA ASP A 327 3.74 -8.85 -17.02
C ASP A 327 4.58 -7.91 -16.12
N ALA A 328 4.70 -8.26 -14.83
CA ALA A 328 5.30 -7.45 -13.78
C ALA A 328 6.84 -7.45 -13.85
N PRO A 329 7.52 -6.44 -13.25
CA PRO A 329 8.99 -6.43 -13.15
C PRO A 329 9.59 -7.63 -12.43
N ILE A 330 8.93 -8.13 -11.39
CA ILE A 330 9.30 -9.39 -10.72
C ILE A 330 8.34 -10.45 -11.23
N SER A 331 8.83 -11.48 -11.90
CA SER A 331 8.01 -12.55 -12.45
C SER A 331 7.24 -13.31 -11.37
N GLU A 332 6.22 -14.09 -11.76
CA GLU A 332 5.44 -14.92 -10.83
C GLU A 332 6.33 -15.83 -9.96
N ALA A 333 7.38 -16.42 -10.54
CA ALA A 333 8.36 -17.23 -9.83
C ALA A 333 9.34 -16.39 -8.95
N GLY A 334 9.37 -15.07 -9.12
CA GLY A 334 10.22 -14.16 -8.36
C GLY A 334 11.55 -13.83 -9.04
N TRP A 335 11.64 -14.02 -10.34
CA TRP A 335 12.85 -13.72 -11.10
C TRP A 335 12.81 -12.31 -11.68
N VAL A 336 14.00 -11.78 -11.99
CA VAL A 336 14.19 -10.51 -12.69
C VAL A 336 13.68 -10.62 -14.12
N THR A 337 12.90 -9.63 -14.55
CA THR A 337 12.46 -9.46 -15.94
C THR A 337 13.20 -8.28 -16.61
N PRO A 338 13.08 -8.08 -17.92
CA PRO A 338 13.60 -6.88 -18.58
C PRO A 338 13.03 -5.57 -18.00
N LYS A 339 11.76 -5.57 -17.54
CA LYS A 339 11.16 -4.43 -16.86
C LYS A 339 11.88 -4.09 -15.55
N TYR A 340 12.23 -5.11 -14.78
CA TYR A 340 12.98 -4.94 -13.53
C TYR A 340 14.34 -4.27 -13.78
N THR A 341 15.11 -4.80 -14.72
CA THR A 341 16.45 -4.29 -15.02
C THR A 341 16.42 -2.81 -15.45
N LEU A 342 15.55 -2.49 -16.42
CA LEU A 342 15.42 -1.13 -16.93
C LEU A 342 14.90 -0.15 -15.85
N LEU A 343 13.93 -0.57 -15.03
CA LEU A 343 13.41 0.26 -13.95
C LEU A 343 14.46 0.48 -12.86
N ARG A 344 15.20 -0.56 -12.47
CA ARG A 344 16.29 -0.42 -11.50
C ARG A 344 17.34 0.57 -11.97
N ASP A 345 17.71 0.52 -13.25
CA ASP A 345 18.71 1.45 -13.83
C ASP A 345 18.17 2.89 -13.87
N LEU A 346 16.86 3.07 -14.11
CA LEU A 346 16.24 4.39 -14.00
C LEU A 346 16.28 4.89 -12.54
N LEU A 347 15.80 4.09 -11.56
CA LEU A 347 15.67 4.53 -10.17
C LEU A 347 17.00 4.89 -9.52
N LYS A 348 18.11 4.25 -9.92
CA LYS A 348 19.47 4.64 -9.49
C LYS A 348 19.81 6.11 -9.81
N GLN A 349 19.25 6.68 -10.87
CA GLN A 349 19.52 8.05 -11.29
C GLN A 349 18.87 9.09 -10.37
N TYR A 350 17.78 8.72 -9.70
CA TYR A 350 17.01 9.61 -8.81
C TYR A 350 17.47 9.55 -7.35
N GLU A 351 18.42 8.67 -7.01
CA GLU A 351 19.01 8.57 -5.67
C GLU A 351 20.55 8.52 -5.76
N PRO A 352 21.20 9.60 -6.25
CA PRO A 352 22.64 9.63 -6.37
C PRO A 352 23.28 9.47 -4.98
N GLY A 353 24.23 8.52 -4.86
CA GLY A 353 24.91 8.20 -3.60
C GLY A 353 24.24 7.09 -2.77
N TYR A 354 23.01 6.67 -3.09
CA TYR A 354 22.41 5.49 -2.48
C TYR A 354 22.76 4.21 -3.25
N LYS A 355 23.50 3.32 -2.62
CA LYS A 355 23.82 2.01 -3.20
C LYS A 355 22.62 1.07 -3.01
N LEU A 356 21.88 0.79 -4.09
CA LEU A 356 20.84 -0.22 -4.06
C LEU A 356 21.42 -1.59 -3.66
N PRO A 357 20.69 -2.37 -2.82
CA PRO A 357 21.09 -3.74 -2.50
C PRO A 357 21.33 -4.58 -3.76
N GLU A 358 22.22 -5.55 -3.67
CA GLU A 358 22.37 -6.56 -4.72
C GLU A 358 21.20 -7.52 -4.72
N ILE A 359 20.95 -8.12 -5.88
CA ILE A 359 19.87 -9.09 -6.08
C ILE A 359 20.40 -10.48 -5.77
#